data_f5a71f0735ed418a3e522f8d0f443910
#
_entry.id   f5a71f0735ed418a3e522f8d0f443910
#
_cell.length_a   1.000
_cell.length_b   1.000
_cell.length_c   1.000
_cell.angle_alpha   90.00
_cell.angle_beta   90.00
_cell.angle_gamma   90.00
#
_symmetry.space_group_name_H-M   'P 1'
#
loop_
_entity.id
_entity.type
_entity.pdbx_description
1 polymer ?
#
loop_
_entity_poly.entity_id
_entity_poly.type
_entity_poly.pdbx_seq_one_letter_code
_entity_poly.pdbx_strand_id
1 'polypeptide(L)'
;MTGGRREGAFYEPTVLTDTDPEMKVVSEEVFAPVVTVEIFDDFEAAVEMANHSKYGLQAGVFSNNAANIEYAAENLEYGGVIINEAPIFRVDNMPYGGVKESG
;
A
#
# COMPACT_ATOMS: atom_id res chain seq x y z
N MET A 1 -13.34 11.24 -5.49
CA MET A 1 -12.07 11.96 -5.72
C MET A 1 -12.07 13.31 -5.02
N THR A 2 -10.99 13.67 -4.36
CA THR A 2 -10.77 15.02 -3.81
C THR A 2 -9.33 15.47 -4.12
N GLY A 3 -9.09 16.78 -4.32
CA GLY A 3 -7.82 17.34 -4.80
C GLY A 3 -7.71 17.35 -6.32
N GLY A 4 -6.51 17.20 -6.84
CA GLY A 4 -6.22 17.05 -8.28
C GLY A 4 -6.01 18.37 -9.03
N ARG A 5 -6.00 19.51 -8.34
CA ARG A 5 -5.66 20.79 -8.98
C ARG A 5 -4.16 20.97 -9.06
N ARG A 6 -3.73 21.54 -10.18
CA ARG A 6 -2.33 21.91 -10.42
C ARG A 6 -2.21 23.38 -10.72
N GLU A 7 -1.25 24.02 -10.06
CA GLU A 7 -0.87 25.41 -10.34
C GLU A 7 0.67 25.48 -10.47
N GLY A 8 1.15 25.58 -11.69
CA GLY A 8 2.58 25.56 -11.98
C GLY A 8 3.24 24.26 -11.52
N ALA A 9 4.16 24.35 -10.56
CA ALA A 9 4.86 23.22 -9.94
C ALA A 9 4.11 22.63 -8.72
N PHE A 10 3.04 23.26 -8.26
CA PHE A 10 2.25 22.79 -7.12
C PHE A 10 1.15 21.85 -7.59
N TYR A 11 0.99 20.74 -6.89
CA TYR A 11 -0.07 19.77 -7.09
C TYR A 11 -0.75 19.49 -5.75
N GLU A 12 -2.07 19.59 -5.70
CA GLU A 12 -2.83 19.36 -4.48
C GLU A 12 -2.75 17.87 -4.05
N PRO A 13 -2.64 17.58 -2.74
CA PRO A 13 -2.84 16.24 -2.22
C PRO A 13 -4.18 15.68 -2.72
N THR A 14 -4.12 14.49 -3.30
CA THR A 14 -5.24 13.91 -4.04
C THR A 14 -5.57 12.52 -3.50
N VAL A 15 -6.85 12.28 -3.24
CA VAL A 15 -7.38 10.97 -2.89
C VAL A 15 -8.30 10.50 -3.99
N LEU A 16 -8.06 9.31 -4.49
CA LEU A 16 -8.86 8.63 -5.52
C LEU A 16 -9.57 7.42 -4.91
N THR A 17 -10.82 7.23 -5.29
CA THR A 17 -11.64 6.06 -4.96
C THR A 17 -12.19 5.45 -6.24
N ASP A 18 -12.71 4.24 -6.15
CA ASP A 18 -13.32 3.55 -7.29
C ASP A 18 -12.32 3.43 -8.47
N THR A 19 -11.07 3.11 -8.16
CA THR A 19 -10.02 2.94 -9.16
C THR A 19 -10.04 1.51 -9.71
N ASP A 20 -9.65 1.37 -10.98
CA ASP A 20 -9.47 0.07 -11.62
C ASP A 20 -8.01 -0.36 -11.46
N PRO A 21 -7.71 -1.64 -11.16
CA PRO A 21 -6.34 -2.15 -11.06
C PRO A 21 -5.46 -1.90 -12.28
N GLU A 22 -6.06 -1.80 -13.47
CA GLU A 22 -5.33 -1.52 -14.72
C GLU A 22 -4.99 -0.04 -14.91
N MET A 23 -5.55 0.85 -14.08
CA MET A 23 -5.19 2.27 -14.15
C MET A 23 -3.73 2.47 -13.74
N LYS A 24 -3.00 3.30 -14.47
CA LYS A 24 -1.59 3.60 -14.20
C LYS A 24 -1.32 4.11 -12.78
N VAL A 25 -2.26 4.83 -12.20
CA VAL A 25 -2.17 5.30 -10.79
C VAL A 25 -2.18 4.17 -9.78
N VAL A 26 -2.65 2.98 -10.16
CA VAL A 26 -2.66 1.76 -9.33
C VAL A 26 -1.52 0.82 -9.72
N SER A 27 -1.31 0.62 -11.03
CA SER A 27 -0.37 -0.39 -11.55
C SER A 27 1.07 0.11 -11.67
N GLU A 28 1.31 1.44 -11.67
CA GLU A 28 2.63 2.04 -11.79
C GLU A 28 2.97 2.89 -10.55
N GLU A 29 4.26 3.12 -10.31
CA GLU A 29 4.70 3.99 -9.23
C GLU A 29 4.39 5.46 -9.55
N VAL A 30 3.66 6.12 -8.65
CA VAL A 30 3.27 7.53 -8.79
C VAL A 30 4.10 8.39 -7.86
N PHE A 31 5.10 9.09 -8.40
CA PHE A 31 5.86 10.10 -7.66
C PHE A 31 5.08 11.42 -7.57
N ALA A 32 3.96 11.40 -6.85
CA ALA A 32 3.08 12.56 -6.67
C ALA A 32 2.30 12.43 -5.35
N PRO A 33 1.73 13.51 -4.82
CA PRO A 33 0.92 13.47 -3.61
C PRO A 33 -0.48 12.90 -3.92
N VAL A 34 -0.52 11.66 -4.36
CA VAL A 34 -1.74 10.95 -4.77
C VAL A 34 -1.80 9.61 -4.03
N VAL A 35 -2.95 9.29 -3.47
CA VAL A 35 -3.25 7.97 -2.89
C VAL A 35 -4.55 7.42 -3.46
N THR A 36 -4.61 6.12 -3.65
CA THR A 36 -5.84 5.38 -3.94
C THR A 36 -6.40 4.76 -2.67
N VAL A 37 -7.71 4.71 -2.54
CA VAL A 37 -8.40 4.11 -1.41
C VAL A 37 -9.47 3.16 -1.96
N GLU A 38 -9.34 1.90 -1.61
CA GLU A 38 -10.29 0.85 -1.97
C GLU A 38 -10.99 0.32 -0.72
N ILE A 39 -12.26 -0.01 -0.85
CA ILE A 39 -13.07 -0.61 0.22
C ILE A 39 -13.09 -2.12 0.01
N PHE A 40 -12.96 -2.86 1.09
CA PHE A 40 -13.08 -4.32 1.07
C PHE A 40 -14.00 -4.79 2.20
N ASP A 41 -14.70 -5.90 1.96
CA ASP A 41 -15.57 -6.55 2.93
C ASP A 41 -14.92 -7.80 3.54
N ASP A 42 -13.93 -8.37 2.86
CA ASP A 42 -13.20 -9.56 3.25
C ASP A 42 -11.70 -9.28 3.39
N PHE A 43 -11.12 -9.66 4.53
CA PHE A 43 -9.72 -9.36 4.83
C PHE A 43 -8.75 -10.15 3.94
N GLU A 44 -9.07 -11.41 3.65
CA GLU A 44 -8.23 -12.25 2.78
C GLU A 44 -8.19 -11.66 1.36
N ALA A 45 -9.34 -11.24 0.84
CA ALA A 45 -9.42 -10.54 -0.45
C ALA A 45 -8.61 -9.24 -0.45
N ALA A 46 -8.58 -8.50 0.65
CA ALA A 46 -7.75 -7.30 0.76
C ALA A 46 -6.25 -7.61 0.69
N VAL A 47 -5.81 -8.71 1.28
CA VAL A 47 -4.42 -9.18 1.18
C VAL A 47 -4.08 -9.58 -0.26
N GLU A 48 -4.98 -10.29 -0.95
CA GLU A 48 -4.82 -10.63 -2.37
C GLU A 48 -4.74 -9.37 -3.24
N MET A 49 -5.60 -8.39 -3.02
CA MET A 49 -5.56 -7.11 -3.72
C MET A 49 -4.21 -6.39 -3.51
N ALA A 50 -3.71 -6.36 -2.28
CA ALA A 50 -2.40 -5.78 -1.97
C ALA A 50 -1.27 -6.51 -2.70
N ASN A 51 -1.33 -7.84 -2.80
CA ASN A 51 -0.34 -8.65 -3.50
C ASN A 51 -0.38 -8.51 -5.02
N HIS A 52 -1.47 -8.01 -5.59
CA HIS A 52 -1.59 -7.82 -7.05
C HIS A 52 -0.62 -6.77 -7.61
N SER A 53 0.01 -5.98 -6.76
CA SER A 53 1.07 -5.04 -7.16
C SER A 53 2.34 -5.78 -7.60
N LYS A 54 3.01 -5.26 -8.62
CA LYS A 54 4.38 -5.67 -9.01
C LYS A 54 5.46 -5.19 -8.04
N TYR A 55 5.11 -4.33 -7.11
CA TYR A 55 5.99 -3.82 -6.05
C TYR A 55 5.71 -4.52 -4.72
N GLY A 56 6.72 -4.57 -3.86
CA GLY A 56 6.61 -5.21 -2.56
C GLY A 56 7.68 -4.73 -1.57
N LEU A 57 7.69 -3.41 -1.27
CA LEU A 57 8.69 -2.86 -0.35
C LEU A 57 8.23 -3.02 1.10
N GLN A 58 7.19 -2.33 1.51
CA GLN A 58 6.61 -2.43 2.85
C GLN A 58 5.08 -2.32 2.81
N ALA A 59 4.42 -3.04 3.72
CA ALA A 59 2.99 -2.97 3.96
C ALA A 59 2.70 -2.66 5.43
N GLY A 60 1.68 -1.85 5.70
CA GLY A 60 1.15 -1.60 7.04
C GLY A 60 -0.22 -2.27 7.21
N VAL A 61 -0.40 -2.97 8.31
CA VAL A 61 -1.65 -3.67 8.63
C VAL A 61 -2.17 -3.20 9.99
N PHE A 62 -3.35 -2.61 9.98
CA PHE A 62 -4.02 -2.17 11.20
C PHE A 62 -5.15 -3.13 11.54
N SER A 63 -5.00 -3.90 12.60
CA SER A 63 -6.00 -4.86 13.05
C SER A 63 -5.84 -5.18 14.53
N ASN A 64 -6.98 -5.46 15.19
CA ASN A 64 -7.03 -6.02 16.54
C ASN A 64 -7.37 -7.51 16.54
N ASN A 65 -7.57 -8.11 15.37
CA ASN A 65 -7.84 -9.53 15.21
C ASN A 65 -6.52 -10.28 14.97
N ALA A 66 -6.14 -11.14 15.91
CA ALA A 66 -4.90 -11.90 15.83
C ALA A 66 -4.82 -12.81 14.59
N ALA A 67 -5.94 -13.42 14.19
CA ALA A 67 -5.98 -14.27 13.00
C ALA A 67 -5.70 -13.46 11.72
N ASN A 68 -6.27 -12.25 11.61
CA ASN A 68 -5.98 -11.35 10.48
C ASN A 68 -4.52 -10.91 10.45
N ILE A 69 -3.93 -10.65 11.63
CA ILE A 69 -2.52 -10.25 11.75
C ILE A 69 -1.61 -11.41 11.29
N GLU A 70 -1.87 -12.62 11.77
CA GLU A 70 -1.13 -13.82 11.38
C GLU A 70 -1.26 -14.10 9.88
N TYR A 71 -2.49 -14.06 9.37
CA TYR A 71 -2.75 -14.24 7.94
C TYR A 71 -2.00 -13.22 7.08
N ALA A 72 -2.04 -11.95 7.45
CA ALA A 72 -1.31 -10.90 6.72
C ALA A 72 0.21 -11.09 6.77
N ALA A 73 0.75 -11.47 7.93
CA ALA A 73 2.19 -11.70 8.09
C ALA A 73 2.69 -12.88 7.24
N GLU A 74 1.86 -13.91 7.03
CA GLU A 74 2.21 -15.08 6.24
C GLU A 74 1.97 -14.91 4.74
N ASN A 75 1.00 -14.09 4.35
CA ASN A 75 0.51 -14.05 2.96
C ASN A 75 0.82 -12.74 2.22
N LEU A 76 1.21 -11.66 2.89
CA LEU A 76 1.64 -10.44 2.21
C LEU A 76 3.03 -10.61 1.59
N GLU A 77 3.12 -10.38 0.29
CA GLU A 77 4.35 -10.48 -0.50
C GLU A 77 5.14 -9.15 -0.49
N TYR A 78 5.62 -8.77 0.71
CA TYR A 78 6.35 -7.53 0.95
C TYR A 78 7.63 -7.82 1.73
N GLY A 79 8.66 -7.00 1.52
CA GLY A 79 9.92 -7.11 2.25
C GLY A 79 9.79 -6.78 3.74
N GLY A 80 8.79 -5.99 4.12
CA GLY A 80 8.42 -5.74 5.51
C GLY A 80 6.91 -5.61 5.68
N VAL A 81 6.37 -6.30 6.69
CA VAL A 81 4.96 -6.18 7.10
C VAL A 81 4.93 -5.60 8.51
N ILE A 82 4.39 -4.39 8.63
CA ILE A 82 4.37 -3.63 9.88
C ILE A 82 2.96 -3.70 10.46
N ILE A 83 2.85 -4.13 11.71
CA ILE A 83 1.56 -4.31 12.37
C ILE A 83 1.24 -3.09 13.25
N ASN A 84 0.05 -2.53 13.05
CA ASN A 84 -0.49 -1.39 13.78
C ASN A 84 0.38 -0.13 13.73
N GLU A 85 1.16 0.01 12.67
CA GLU A 85 1.96 1.19 12.37
C GLU A 85 2.02 1.41 10.86
N ALA A 86 2.35 2.63 10.45
CA ALA A 86 2.48 2.99 9.04
C ALA A 86 3.68 2.29 8.38
N PRO A 87 3.62 1.95 7.08
CA PRO A 87 4.67 1.22 6.38
C PRO A 87 5.94 2.06 6.12
N ILE A 88 6.05 3.22 6.76
CA ILE A 88 7.24 4.08 6.76
C ILE A 88 8.09 3.90 8.04
N PHE A 89 7.61 3.14 9.03
CA PHE A 89 8.35 2.89 10.26
C PHE A 89 9.58 2.03 10.00
N ARG A 90 10.71 2.47 10.57
CA ARG A 90 11.99 1.77 10.47
C ARG A 90 12.86 2.03 11.70
N VAL A 91 13.63 1.04 12.08
CA VAL A 91 14.74 1.15 13.04
C VAL A 91 16.01 0.60 12.42
N ASP A 92 17.19 1.09 12.86
CA ASP A 92 18.48 0.82 12.19
C ASP A 92 18.87 -0.67 12.15
N ASN A 93 18.41 -1.47 13.13
CA ASN A 93 18.67 -2.90 13.19
C ASN A 93 17.58 -3.76 12.52
N MET A 94 16.57 -3.14 11.92
CA MET A 94 15.53 -3.85 11.18
C MET A 94 16.02 -4.15 9.77
N PRO A 95 15.90 -5.41 9.31
CA PRO A 95 16.15 -5.74 7.90
C PRO A 95 15.30 -4.85 6.98
N TYR A 96 15.91 -4.34 5.93
CA TYR A 96 15.23 -3.50 4.95
C TYR A 96 15.55 -3.95 3.54
N GLY A 97 14.51 -4.17 2.77
CA GLY A 97 14.60 -4.56 1.38
C GLY A 97 13.21 -4.89 0.86
N GLY A 98 13.06 -4.90 -0.43
CA GLY A 98 11.81 -5.25 -1.10
C GLY A 98 11.86 -6.66 -1.69
N VAL A 99 10.72 -7.06 -2.20
CA VAL A 99 10.54 -8.22 -3.08
C VAL A 99 9.94 -7.75 -4.40
N LYS A 100 9.79 -8.64 -5.36
CA LYS A 100 9.31 -8.30 -6.71
C LYS A 100 10.18 -7.19 -7.35
N GLU A 101 9.58 -6.20 -7.99
CA GLU A 101 10.32 -5.09 -8.62
C GLU A 101 10.89 -4.07 -7.60
N SER A 102 10.60 -4.22 -6.31
CA SER A 102 11.16 -3.39 -5.24
C SER A 102 12.45 -3.93 -4.63
N GLY A 103 12.89 -5.12 -5.02
CA GLY A 103 14.07 -5.81 -4.46
C GLY A 103 15.13 -6.19 -5.45
#